data_dfa4a5490a25581ab79c6d45b081e1c8
#
_entry.id   dfa4a5490a25581ab79c6d45b081e1c8
#
_cell.length_a   1.000
_cell.length_b   1.000
_cell.length_c   1.000
_cell.angle_alpha   90.00
_cell.angle_beta   90.00
_cell.angle_gamma   90.00
#
_symmetry.space_group_name_H-M   'P 1'
#
loop_
_entity.id
_entity.type
_entity.pdbx_description
1 polymer ?
#
loop_
_entity_poly.entity_id
_entity_poly.type
_entity_poly.pdbx_seq_one_letter_code
_entity_poly.pdbx_strand_id
1 'polypeptide(L)'
;MGSNWVVIETTATVDGQSWTSRDPCLVTFEVEQLADWVEALGNERLVESELDFMEPNLAFELEGVAGDLVRIRIWFECEARPAWKGKAPVRARDFAACIAVPSKALLDATEDLKLQLAKYPTRVALPR
;
A
#
# COMPACT_ATOMS: atom_id res chain seq x y z
N MET A 1 -22.60 1.21 7.33
CA MET A 1 -21.72 1.00 6.19
C MET A 1 -20.71 -0.08 6.51
N GLY A 2 -20.60 -1.09 5.69
CA GLY A 2 -19.71 -2.19 5.92
C GLY A 2 -18.50 -2.15 4.99
N SER A 3 -17.33 -2.41 5.55
CA SER A 3 -16.13 -2.68 4.77
C SER A 3 -15.65 -4.06 5.13
N ASN A 4 -15.14 -4.76 4.15
CA ASN A 4 -14.58 -6.09 4.35
C ASN A 4 -13.08 -6.00 4.54
N TRP A 5 -12.56 -6.84 5.42
CA TRP A 5 -11.13 -7.09 5.46
C TRP A 5 -10.71 -7.77 4.17
N VAL A 6 -9.64 -7.29 3.60
CA VAL A 6 -9.10 -7.80 2.34
C VAL A 6 -7.75 -8.44 2.63
N VAL A 7 -7.57 -9.67 2.16
CA VAL A 7 -6.27 -10.33 2.25
C VAL A 7 -5.34 -9.64 1.27
N ILE A 8 -4.26 -9.07 1.80
CA ILE A 8 -3.26 -8.39 0.99
C ILE A 8 -2.06 -9.32 0.86
N GLU A 9 -1.73 -9.65 -0.38
CA GLU A 9 -0.51 -10.36 -0.67
C GLU A 9 0.53 -9.35 -1.14
N THR A 10 1.64 -9.32 -0.45
CA THR A 10 2.74 -8.41 -0.77
C THR A 10 3.94 -9.23 -1.19
N THR A 11 4.48 -8.92 -2.35
CA THR A 11 5.76 -9.48 -2.79
C THR A 11 6.71 -8.32 -3.00
N ALA A 12 7.87 -8.39 -2.37
CA ALA A 12 8.85 -7.31 -2.46
C ALA A 12 10.26 -7.87 -2.55
N THR A 13 11.13 -7.08 -3.16
CA THR A 13 12.55 -7.42 -3.27
C THR A 13 13.36 -6.22 -2.84
N VAL A 14 14.27 -6.43 -1.90
CA VAL A 14 15.18 -5.40 -1.41
C VAL A 14 16.58 -6.01 -1.33
N ASP A 15 17.54 -5.34 -1.95
CA ASP A 15 18.94 -5.79 -1.98
C ASP A 15 19.08 -7.24 -2.41
N GLY A 16 18.32 -7.63 -3.43
CA GLY A 16 18.37 -8.97 -4.00
C GLY A 16 17.63 -10.04 -3.19
N GLN A 17 17.06 -9.69 -2.05
CA GLN A 17 16.27 -10.62 -1.25
C GLN A 17 14.79 -10.36 -1.44
N SER A 18 14.05 -11.42 -1.67
CA SER A 18 12.60 -11.33 -1.89
C SER A 18 11.83 -12.01 -0.77
N TRP A 19 10.65 -11.49 -0.51
CA TRP A 19 9.74 -12.13 0.43
C TRP A 19 8.30 -11.88 0.01
N THR A 20 7.42 -12.73 0.49
CA THR A 20 5.99 -12.59 0.26
C THR A 20 5.28 -12.68 1.61
N SER A 21 4.32 -11.82 1.82
CA SER A 21 3.45 -11.90 2.97
C SER A 21 2.01 -11.93 2.50
N ARG A 22 1.14 -12.44 3.37
CA ARG A 22 -0.27 -12.57 3.04
C ARG A 22 -1.06 -12.42 4.33
N ASP A 23 -1.85 -11.37 4.42
CA ASP A 23 -2.54 -11.04 5.67
C ASP A 23 -3.75 -10.14 5.40
N PRO A 24 -4.86 -10.32 6.13
CA PRO A 24 -6.00 -9.41 6.02
C PRO A 24 -5.74 -8.11 6.76
N CYS A 25 -4.88 -7.26 6.22
CA CYS A 25 -4.40 -6.08 6.91
C CYS A 25 -5.04 -4.77 6.47
N LEU A 26 -5.84 -4.77 5.42
CA LEU A 26 -6.56 -3.57 4.97
C LEU A 26 -8.03 -3.90 4.81
N VAL A 27 -8.88 -2.89 5.05
CA VAL A 27 -10.28 -3.00 4.68
C VAL A 27 -10.49 -2.39 3.30
N THR A 28 -11.61 -2.72 2.65
CA THR A 28 -11.87 -2.27 1.28
C THR A 28 -11.74 -0.76 1.13
N PHE A 29 -12.23 0.00 2.11
CA PHE A 29 -12.12 1.44 2.10
C PHE A 29 -10.66 1.91 2.05
N GLU A 30 -9.79 1.21 2.77
CA GLU A 30 -8.37 1.57 2.80
C GLU A 30 -7.68 1.26 1.48
N VAL A 31 -8.08 0.19 0.81
CA VAL A 31 -7.56 -0.11 -0.53
C VAL A 31 -7.99 0.97 -1.51
N GLU A 32 -9.21 1.47 -1.37
CA GLU A 32 -9.68 2.60 -2.18
C GLU A 32 -8.84 3.85 -1.92
N GLN A 33 -8.53 4.12 -0.66
CA GLN A 33 -7.66 5.26 -0.30
C GLN A 33 -6.29 5.11 -0.93
N LEU A 34 -5.73 3.90 -0.90
CA LEU A 34 -4.43 3.65 -1.52
C LEU A 34 -4.50 3.88 -3.02
N ALA A 35 -5.52 3.35 -3.69
CA ALA A 35 -5.69 3.54 -5.12
C ALA A 35 -5.82 5.03 -5.47
N ASP A 36 -6.58 5.79 -4.70
CA ASP A 36 -6.75 7.23 -4.92
C ASP A 36 -5.44 7.99 -4.71
N TRP A 37 -4.67 7.61 -3.71
CA TRP A 37 -3.39 8.24 -3.42
C TRP A 37 -2.39 7.99 -4.55
N VAL A 38 -2.31 6.74 -5.01
CA VAL A 38 -1.43 6.35 -6.12
C VAL A 38 -1.86 7.05 -7.41
N GLU A 39 -3.17 7.11 -7.67
CA GLU A 39 -3.69 7.78 -8.86
C GLU A 39 -3.36 9.27 -8.85
N ALA A 40 -3.53 9.92 -7.72
CA ALA A 40 -3.21 11.34 -7.60
C ALA A 40 -1.73 11.60 -7.88
N LEU A 41 -0.85 10.76 -7.37
CA LEU A 41 0.58 10.85 -7.65
C LEU A 41 0.86 10.63 -9.14
N GLY A 42 0.21 9.66 -9.75
CA GLY A 42 0.36 9.39 -11.17
C GLY A 42 -0.13 10.54 -12.05
N ASN A 43 -1.08 11.31 -11.56
CA ASN A 43 -1.61 12.48 -12.24
C ASN A 43 -0.93 13.77 -11.80
N GLU A 44 0.19 13.65 -11.07
CA GLU A 44 0.99 14.79 -10.62
C GLU A 44 0.19 15.77 -9.76
N ARG A 45 -0.70 15.24 -8.94
CA ARG A 45 -1.49 16.02 -8.00
C ARG A 45 -0.86 16.00 -6.63
N LEU A 46 -1.20 16.99 -5.81
CA LEU A 46 -0.76 17.02 -4.42
C LEU A 46 -1.49 15.96 -3.61
N VAL A 47 -0.74 15.31 -2.73
CA VAL A 47 -1.29 14.30 -1.83
C VAL A 47 -0.75 14.54 -0.43
N GLU A 48 -1.35 13.90 0.56
CA GLU A 48 -0.74 13.82 1.87
C GLU A 48 0.59 13.06 1.72
N SER A 49 1.62 13.52 2.42
CA SER A 49 2.94 12.91 2.30
C SER A 49 2.98 11.49 2.87
N GLU A 50 2.08 11.16 3.78
CA GLU A 50 2.01 9.84 4.39
C GLU A 50 0.61 9.27 4.26
N LEU A 51 0.55 7.97 4.06
CA LEU A 51 -0.70 7.23 4.03
C LEU A 51 -0.58 6.05 4.98
N ASP A 52 -1.33 6.10 6.08
CA ASP A 52 -1.35 5.08 7.12
C ASP A 52 -2.70 4.38 7.12
N PHE A 53 -2.71 3.19 7.68
CA PHE A 53 -3.92 2.39 7.78
C PHE A 53 -4.15 1.96 9.23
N MET A 54 -5.32 1.41 9.50
CA MET A 54 -5.68 0.97 10.85
C MET A 54 -4.67 -0.06 11.37
N GLU A 55 -4.32 -1.05 10.53
CA GLU A 55 -3.28 -2.02 10.87
C GLU A 55 -1.93 -1.51 10.39
N PRO A 56 -0.87 -1.66 11.17
CA PRO A 56 0.43 -1.08 10.84
C PRO A 56 1.25 -1.88 9.84
N ASN A 57 0.72 -2.93 9.25
CA ASN A 57 1.46 -3.81 8.35
C ASN A 57 2.11 -3.07 7.19
N LEU A 58 1.39 -2.10 6.64
CA LEU A 58 1.87 -1.32 5.51
C LEU A 58 1.62 0.16 5.77
N ALA A 59 2.56 0.98 5.34
CA ALA A 59 2.39 2.43 5.29
C ALA A 59 3.18 2.97 4.12
N PHE A 60 2.74 4.06 3.55
CA PHE A 60 3.34 4.65 2.36
C PHE A 60 3.72 6.09 2.64
N GLU A 61 4.87 6.50 2.12
CA GLU A 61 5.35 7.86 2.29
C GLU A 61 5.90 8.37 0.97
N LEU A 62 5.46 9.56 0.57
CA LEU A 62 6.03 10.23 -0.59
C LEU A 62 7.35 10.87 -0.18
N GLU A 63 8.45 10.43 -0.79
CA GLU A 63 9.75 10.99 -0.51
C GLU A 63 10.07 12.18 -1.40
N GLY A 64 9.61 12.17 -2.63
CA GLY A 64 9.85 13.27 -3.53
C GLY A 64 9.50 12.95 -4.96
N VAL A 65 9.53 13.98 -5.78
CA VAL A 65 9.25 13.88 -7.20
C VAL A 65 10.36 14.60 -7.94
N ALA A 66 10.93 13.96 -8.94
CA ALA A 66 11.96 14.55 -9.80
C ALA A 66 11.61 14.24 -11.24
N GLY A 67 11.14 15.26 -11.97
CA GLY A 67 10.63 15.04 -13.32
C GLY A 67 9.40 14.15 -13.28
N ASP A 68 9.44 13.06 -14.03
CA ASP A 68 8.35 12.09 -14.04
C ASP A 68 8.57 10.94 -13.06
N LEU A 69 9.68 10.97 -12.29
CA LEU A 69 9.96 9.93 -11.30
C LEU A 69 9.39 10.31 -9.94
N VAL A 70 8.66 9.36 -9.36
CA VAL A 70 8.07 9.51 -8.03
C VAL A 70 8.76 8.53 -7.11
N ARG A 71 9.27 9.03 -5.99
CA ARG A 71 9.97 8.20 -5.00
C ARG A 71 9.04 7.95 -3.83
N ILE A 72 8.78 6.69 -3.56
CA ILE A 72 7.86 6.26 -2.52
C ILE A 72 8.59 5.32 -1.58
N ARG A 73 8.43 5.58 -0.28
CA ARG A 73 8.91 4.67 0.76
C ARG A 73 7.73 3.85 1.24
N ILE A 74 7.93 2.54 1.31
CA ILE A 74 6.90 1.63 1.78
C ILE A 74 7.42 0.95 3.04
N TRP A 75 6.70 1.11 4.14
CA TRP A 75 7.04 0.51 5.42
C TRP A 75 6.35 -0.86 5.53
N PHE A 76 7.10 -1.84 5.99
CA PHE A 76 6.62 -3.20 6.17
C PHE A 76 6.78 -3.60 7.63
N GLU A 77 5.67 -3.79 8.32
CA GLU A 77 5.66 -4.12 9.74
C GLU A 77 4.79 -5.35 10.00
N CYS A 78 4.90 -5.91 11.17
CA CYS A 78 4.12 -7.08 11.58
C CYS A 78 4.25 -8.19 10.53
N GLU A 79 3.13 -8.76 10.08
CA GLU A 79 3.12 -9.87 9.12
C GLU A 79 3.69 -9.51 7.75
N ALA A 80 3.74 -8.23 7.40
CA ALA A 80 4.32 -7.80 6.14
C ALA A 80 5.84 -7.72 6.17
N ARG A 81 6.43 -7.77 7.37
CA ARG A 81 7.87 -7.68 7.57
C ARG A 81 8.54 -8.98 7.11
N PRO A 82 9.69 -8.90 6.42
CA PRO A 82 10.37 -10.12 6.00
C PRO A 82 10.88 -10.92 7.20
N ALA A 83 10.79 -12.25 7.09
CA ALA A 83 11.12 -13.13 8.20
C ALA A 83 12.58 -12.99 8.67
N TRP A 84 13.49 -12.69 7.78
CA TRP A 84 14.91 -12.57 8.15
C TRP A 84 15.20 -11.35 9.02
N LYS A 85 14.27 -10.39 9.10
CA LYS A 85 14.47 -9.23 9.97
C LYS A 85 14.05 -9.52 11.42
N GLY A 86 13.41 -10.67 11.65
CA GLY A 86 12.93 -11.02 12.97
C GLY A 86 11.77 -10.14 13.42
N LYS A 87 11.45 -10.23 14.69
CA LYS A 87 10.37 -9.45 15.26
C LYS A 87 10.85 -8.05 15.59
N ALA A 88 10.10 -7.05 15.16
CA ALA A 88 10.39 -5.67 15.51
C ALA A 88 9.70 -5.32 16.83
N PRO A 89 10.24 -4.36 17.57
CA PRO A 89 9.51 -3.79 18.70
C PRO A 89 8.20 -3.20 18.21
N VAL A 90 7.20 -3.23 19.06
CA VAL A 90 5.90 -2.65 18.74
C VAL A 90 6.09 -1.17 18.41
N ARG A 91 5.49 -0.71 17.32
CA ARG A 91 5.55 0.65 16.79
C ARG A 91 6.85 1.04 16.12
N ALA A 92 7.77 0.12 15.94
CA ALA A 92 9.00 0.46 15.24
C ALA A 92 8.74 0.44 13.73
N ARG A 93 8.93 1.58 13.09
CA ARG A 93 9.05 1.64 11.64
C ARG A 93 10.53 1.52 11.33
N ASP A 94 11.04 0.31 11.27
CA ASP A 94 12.46 0.10 11.08
C ASP A 94 12.81 -0.65 9.81
N PHE A 95 11.82 -1.07 9.03
CA PHE A 95 12.09 -1.70 7.76
C PHE A 95 11.21 -1.11 6.66
N ALA A 96 11.85 -0.55 5.65
CA ALA A 96 11.17 0.04 4.52
C ALA A 96 11.90 -0.26 3.23
N ALA A 97 11.17 -0.26 2.13
CA ALA A 97 11.72 -0.28 0.79
C ALA A 97 11.41 1.04 0.12
N CYS A 98 12.35 1.55 -0.66
CA CYS A 98 12.13 2.75 -1.45
C CYS A 98 12.08 2.37 -2.92
N ILE A 99 11.08 2.88 -3.63
CA ILE A 99 10.97 2.69 -5.06
C ILE A 99 10.95 4.05 -5.75
N ALA A 100 11.50 4.08 -6.96
CA ALA A 100 11.42 5.27 -7.81
C ALA A 100 10.79 4.80 -9.11
N VAL A 101 9.61 5.30 -9.40
CA VAL A 101 8.83 4.83 -10.54
C VAL A 101 8.33 6.01 -11.36
N PRO A 102 8.20 5.85 -12.69
CA PRO A 102 7.58 6.90 -13.49
C PRO A 102 6.11 7.06 -13.13
N SER A 103 5.62 8.28 -13.24
CA SER A 103 4.21 8.55 -12.92
C SER A 103 3.27 7.65 -13.72
N LYS A 104 3.61 7.31 -14.94
CA LYS A 104 2.80 6.41 -15.76
C LYS A 104 2.64 5.03 -15.10
N ALA A 105 3.70 4.52 -14.49
CA ALA A 105 3.63 3.23 -13.80
C ALA A 105 2.64 3.28 -12.64
N LEU A 106 2.50 4.44 -12.01
CA LEU A 106 1.54 4.61 -10.92
C LEU A 106 0.09 4.58 -11.45
N LEU A 107 -0.14 5.12 -12.63
CA LEU A 107 -1.46 5.04 -13.25
C LEU A 107 -1.81 3.60 -13.62
N ASP A 108 -0.84 2.84 -14.12
CA ASP A 108 -1.04 1.42 -14.41
C ASP A 108 -1.34 0.65 -13.13
N ALA A 109 -0.61 0.94 -12.06
CA ALA A 109 -0.83 0.31 -10.76
C ALA A 109 -2.22 0.65 -10.22
N THR A 110 -2.68 1.87 -10.43
CA THR A 110 -4.02 2.28 -10.00
C THR A 110 -5.10 1.45 -10.68
N GLU A 111 -4.98 1.25 -11.98
CA GLU A 111 -5.95 0.42 -12.72
C GLU A 111 -5.96 -1.00 -12.18
N ASP A 112 -4.78 -1.56 -11.92
CA ASP A 112 -4.67 -2.91 -11.39
C ASP A 112 -5.30 -3.02 -10.00
N LEU A 113 -5.03 -2.05 -9.13
CA LEU A 113 -5.64 -2.02 -7.81
C LEU A 113 -7.17 -1.97 -7.89
N LYS A 114 -7.70 -1.14 -8.79
CA LYS A 114 -9.15 -1.02 -8.96
C LYS A 114 -9.77 -2.30 -9.48
N LEU A 115 -9.09 -2.97 -10.41
CA LEU A 115 -9.58 -4.25 -10.93
C LEU A 115 -9.61 -5.31 -9.85
N GLN A 116 -8.57 -5.36 -9.03
CA GLN A 116 -8.54 -6.32 -7.92
C GLN A 116 -9.59 -5.99 -6.87
N LEU A 117 -9.74 -4.70 -6.56
CA LEU A 117 -10.72 -4.27 -5.56
C LEU A 117 -12.14 -4.62 -5.98
N ALA A 118 -12.43 -4.62 -7.28
CA ALA A 118 -13.76 -4.99 -7.77
C ALA A 118 -14.18 -6.40 -7.37
N LYS A 119 -13.20 -7.27 -7.03
CA LYS A 119 -13.47 -8.62 -6.54
C LYS A 119 -13.83 -8.65 -5.05
N TYR A 120 -13.69 -7.53 -4.37
CA TYR A 120 -13.96 -7.41 -2.94
C TYR A 120 -14.88 -6.21 -2.70
N PRO A 121 -16.11 -6.27 -3.21
CA PRO A 121 -17.00 -5.11 -3.07
C PRO A 121 -17.30 -4.81 -1.62
N THR A 122 -17.41 -3.54 -1.30
CA THR A 122 -17.79 -3.10 0.03
C THR A 122 -19.18 -3.63 0.34
N ARG A 123 -19.29 -4.27 1.50
CA ARG A 123 -20.59 -4.74 1.96
C ARG A 123 -21.28 -3.59 2.67
N VAL A 124 -22.42 -3.23 2.17
CA VAL A 124 -23.25 -2.20 2.77
C VAL A 124 -24.47 -2.88 3.33
N ALA A 125 -24.83 -2.51 4.56
CA ALA A 125 -26.07 -2.99 5.13
C ALA A 125 -27.22 -2.42 4.31
N LEU A 126 -27.91 -3.28 3.61
CA LEU A 126 -29.05 -2.85 2.81
C LEU A 126 -30.24 -2.59 3.71
N PRO A 127 -31.05 -1.59 3.39
CA PRO A 127 -32.31 -1.40 4.11
C PRO A 127 -33.15 -2.66 3.96
N ARG A 128 -33.70 -3.08 5.04
CA ARG A 128 -34.56 -4.28 5.05
C ARG A 128 -35.99 -3.87 5.28
#